data_4b22395563cfa2f33c44fa98d957f5c0
#
_entry.id   4b22395563cfa2f33c44fa98d957f5c0
#
_cell.length_a   1.000
_cell.length_b   1.000
_cell.length_c   1.000
_cell.angle_alpha   90.00
_cell.angle_beta   90.00
_cell.angle_gamma   90.00
#
_symmetry.space_group_name_H-M   'P 1'
#
loop_
_entity.id
_entity.type
_entity.pdbx_description
1 polymer ?
#
loop_
_entity_poly.entity_id
_entity_poly.type
_entity_poly.pdbx_seq_one_letter_code
_entity_poly.pdbx_strand_id
1 'polypeptide(L)'
;MIHKFKAKGLNILLDVNSGGVHLIDDVTYDLLDYAQPPFEEECPTKYIDALKTDYSEEEIKESYADIVALYHDKLLFSEDIYGDFANTAVESPIKAMCLHIAHDCNLRCKYCFASTGDFGTGRKLMPLEVGIAAIDFLLEHSIGRENLEVDFFGGEPLMNFEVVKEIVKYARSKEEEYHKNFRFTITTNGMLLTDDKIDYI
;
A
#
# COMPACT_ATOMS: atom_id res chain seq x y z
N MET A 1 18.32 -3.05 3.04
CA MET A 1 17.86 -4.34 2.42
C MET A 1 17.90 -4.20 0.90
N ILE A 2 18.42 -5.22 0.18
CA ILE A 2 18.46 -5.24 -1.28
C ILE A 2 17.56 -6.34 -1.83
N HIS A 3 17.05 -6.15 -3.04
CA HIS A 3 16.30 -7.14 -3.81
C HIS A 3 16.82 -7.17 -5.25
N LYS A 4 17.32 -8.32 -5.71
CA LYS A 4 17.79 -8.50 -7.08
C LYS A 4 16.87 -9.45 -7.85
N PHE A 5 16.62 -9.14 -9.13
CA PHE A 5 15.78 -9.96 -9.99
C PHE A 5 16.10 -9.74 -11.46
N LYS A 6 15.66 -10.69 -12.31
CA LYS A 6 15.84 -10.58 -13.76
C LYS A 6 14.49 -10.28 -14.43
N ALA A 7 14.48 -9.28 -15.31
CA ALA A 7 13.30 -8.91 -16.08
C ALA A 7 13.69 -8.50 -17.50
N LYS A 8 13.03 -9.08 -18.52
CA LYS A 8 13.26 -8.77 -19.95
C LYS A 8 14.74 -8.88 -20.38
N GLY A 9 15.49 -9.82 -19.79
CA GLY A 9 16.91 -10.00 -20.08
C GLY A 9 17.87 -9.02 -19.41
N LEU A 10 17.37 -8.23 -18.46
CA LEU A 10 18.15 -7.30 -17.65
C LEU A 10 18.25 -7.79 -16.21
N ASN A 11 19.41 -7.61 -15.59
CA ASN A 11 19.58 -7.78 -14.16
C ASN A 11 19.27 -6.45 -13.46
N ILE A 12 18.35 -6.49 -12.52
CA ILE A 12 17.87 -5.32 -11.80
C ILE A 12 18.18 -5.52 -10.31
N LEU A 13 18.73 -4.50 -9.69
CA LEU A 13 19.01 -4.42 -8.27
C LEU A 13 18.21 -3.24 -7.69
N LEU A 14 17.37 -3.53 -6.70
CA LEU A 14 16.62 -2.54 -5.95
C LEU A 14 17.18 -2.44 -4.53
N ASP A 15 17.56 -1.25 -4.12
CA ASP A 15 17.74 -0.95 -2.69
C ASP A 15 16.37 -0.51 -2.11
N VAL A 16 15.82 -1.34 -1.24
CA VAL A 16 14.47 -1.15 -0.70
C VAL A 16 14.34 0.11 0.14
N ASN A 17 15.40 0.48 0.88
CA ASN A 17 15.33 1.60 1.82
C ASN A 17 15.54 2.96 1.13
N SER A 18 16.45 3.06 0.15
CA SER A 18 16.63 4.29 -0.64
C SER A 18 15.65 4.41 -1.80
N GLY A 19 15.09 3.29 -2.27
CA GLY A 19 14.31 3.22 -3.51
C GLY A 19 15.17 3.27 -4.77
N GLY A 20 16.50 3.18 -4.63
CA GLY A 20 17.44 3.17 -5.75
C GLY A 20 17.30 1.91 -6.62
N VAL A 21 17.22 2.10 -7.93
CA VAL A 21 17.14 1.01 -8.91
C VAL A 21 18.36 1.06 -9.82
N HIS A 22 19.12 -0.03 -9.86
CA HIS A 22 20.34 -0.13 -10.65
C HIS A 22 20.23 -1.24 -11.68
N LEU A 23 20.73 -0.98 -12.88
CA LEU A 23 21.01 -2.02 -13.86
C LEU A 23 22.42 -2.52 -13.60
N ILE A 24 22.59 -3.83 -13.44
CA ILE A 24 23.84 -4.47 -13.10
C ILE A 24 24.17 -5.59 -14.10
N ASP A 25 25.44 -5.91 -14.22
CA ASP A 25 25.91 -7.04 -15.03
C ASP A 25 25.73 -8.39 -14.31
N ASP A 26 26.09 -9.47 -14.98
CA ASP A 26 25.96 -10.82 -14.42
C ASP A 26 26.96 -11.04 -13.27
N VAL A 27 28.17 -10.48 -13.36
CA VAL A 27 29.20 -10.59 -12.32
C VAL A 27 28.71 -9.96 -11.01
N THR A 28 28.22 -8.72 -11.08
CA THR A 28 27.66 -8.01 -9.93
C THR A 28 26.43 -8.73 -9.39
N TYR A 29 25.57 -9.25 -10.28
CA TYR A 29 24.40 -10.00 -9.87
C TYR A 29 24.75 -11.23 -9.03
N ASP A 30 25.74 -12.02 -9.46
CA ASP A 30 26.16 -13.23 -8.75
C ASP A 30 27.00 -12.90 -7.51
N LEU A 31 27.85 -11.86 -7.58
CA LEU A 31 28.65 -11.40 -6.45
C LEU A 31 27.80 -10.97 -5.24
N LEU A 32 26.64 -10.38 -5.48
CA LEU A 32 25.69 -9.96 -4.42
C LEU A 32 25.06 -11.14 -3.65
N ASP A 33 25.24 -12.39 -4.06
CA ASP A 33 24.87 -13.55 -3.25
C ASP A 33 25.87 -13.78 -2.09
N TYR A 34 27.07 -13.26 -2.21
CA TYR A 34 28.17 -13.44 -1.24
C TYR A 34 28.51 -12.15 -0.50
N ALA A 35 28.45 -11.01 -1.21
CA ALA A 35 28.92 -9.72 -0.72
C ALA A 35 27.82 -9.02 0.11
N GLN A 36 28.12 -8.80 1.40
CA GLN A 36 27.26 -8.13 2.37
C GLN A 36 28.09 -7.15 3.21
N PRO A 37 27.49 -6.01 3.65
CA PRO A 37 28.17 -5.11 4.58
C PRO A 37 28.48 -5.79 5.93
N PRO A 38 29.54 -5.35 6.64
CA PRO A 38 30.46 -4.27 6.26
C PRO A 38 31.42 -4.69 5.16
N PHE A 39 31.74 -3.77 4.24
CA PHE A 39 32.66 -4.01 3.15
C PHE A 39 34.09 -3.60 3.53
N GLU A 40 35.07 -4.39 3.06
CA GLU A 40 36.49 -4.07 3.11
C GLU A 40 36.85 -3.18 1.91
N GLU A 41 37.94 -2.41 1.98
CA GLU A 41 38.42 -1.58 0.86
C GLU A 41 38.84 -2.42 -0.35
N GLU A 42 39.44 -3.58 -0.10
CA GLU A 42 39.88 -4.52 -1.14
C GLU A 42 38.91 -5.70 -1.22
N CYS A 43 38.73 -6.25 -2.42
CA CYS A 43 37.88 -7.41 -2.64
C CYS A 43 38.45 -8.64 -1.88
N PRO A 44 37.68 -9.20 -0.93
CA PRO A 44 38.09 -10.37 -0.19
C PRO A 44 38.33 -11.59 -1.09
N THR A 45 39.42 -12.31 -0.88
CA THR A 45 39.79 -13.50 -1.65
C THR A 45 38.67 -14.55 -1.70
N LYS A 46 37.88 -14.65 -0.65
CA LYS A 46 36.71 -15.56 -0.59
C LYS A 46 35.70 -15.35 -1.71
N TYR A 47 35.50 -14.09 -2.18
CA TYR A 47 34.57 -13.78 -3.29
C TYR A 47 35.20 -14.16 -4.63
N ILE A 48 36.50 -13.92 -4.79
CA ILE A 48 37.23 -14.35 -5.96
C ILE A 48 37.18 -15.87 -6.08
N ASP A 49 37.47 -16.59 -4.99
CA ASP A 49 37.43 -18.04 -4.97
C ASP A 49 36.05 -18.64 -5.28
N ALA A 50 34.98 -17.96 -4.87
CA ALA A 50 33.64 -18.40 -5.14
C ALA A 50 33.23 -18.24 -6.62
N LEU A 51 33.74 -17.23 -7.32
CA LEU A 51 33.28 -16.85 -8.65
C LEU A 51 34.32 -17.07 -9.79
N LYS A 52 35.55 -17.42 -9.48
CA LYS A 52 36.63 -17.58 -10.46
C LYS A 52 36.43 -18.65 -11.53
N THR A 53 35.44 -19.50 -11.36
CA THR A 53 35.06 -20.51 -12.35
C THR A 53 34.33 -19.88 -13.54
N ASP A 54 33.54 -18.83 -13.28
CA ASP A 54 32.65 -18.22 -14.23
C ASP A 54 33.15 -16.84 -14.72
N TYR A 55 33.98 -16.16 -13.90
CA TYR A 55 34.48 -14.80 -14.14
C TYR A 55 35.97 -14.67 -13.85
N SER A 56 36.60 -13.73 -14.49
CA SER A 56 38.02 -13.39 -14.20
C SER A 56 38.15 -12.65 -12.86
N GLU A 57 39.32 -12.75 -12.25
CA GLU A 57 39.63 -12.04 -11.00
C GLU A 57 39.49 -10.52 -11.16
N GLU A 58 39.80 -9.98 -12.34
CA GLU A 58 39.70 -8.55 -12.65
C GLU A 58 38.24 -8.08 -12.67
N GLU A 59 37.35 -8.81 -13.35
CA GLU A 59 35.90 -8.54 -13.38
C GLU A 59 35.28 -8.59 -11.99
N ILE A 60 35.64 -9.58 -11.16
CA ILE A 60 35.13 -9.70 -9.79
C ILE A 60 35.56 -8.51 -8.93
N LYS A 61 36.84 -8.08 -9.05
CA LYS A 61 37.35 -6.94 -8.30
C LYS A 61 36.71 -5.61 -8.73
N GLU A 62 36.50 -5.41 -10.03
CA GLU A 62 35.85 -4.22 -10.56
C GLU A 62 34.39 -4.14 -10.06
N SER A 63 33.63 -5.22 -10.20
CA SER A 63 32.24 -5.28 -9.69
C SER A 63 32.16 -5.08 -8.17
N TYR A 64 33.13 -5.61 -7.42
CA TYR A 64 33.21 -5.38 -5.97
C TYR A 64 33.45 -3.91 -5.65
N ALA A 65 34.36 -3.25 -6.35
CA ALA A 65 34.65 -1.84 -6.16
C ALA A 65 33.40 -0.96 -6.46
N ASP A 66 32.66 -1.29 -7.49
CA ASP A 66 31.39 -0.60 -7.82
C ASP A 66 30.33 -0.77 -6.71
N ILE A 67 30.18 -1.97 -6.16
CA ILE A 67 29.29 -2.23 -5.01
C ILE A 67 29.72 -1.38 -3.81
N VAL A 68 31.01 -1.34 -3.50
CA VAL A 68 31.55 -0.56 -2.38
C VAL A 68 31.33 0.94 -2.58
N ALA A 69 31.54 1.44 -3.81
CA ALA A 69 31.27 2.83 -4.15
C ALA A 69 29.80 3.20 -3.94
N LEU A 70 28.87 2.39 -4.45
CA LEU A 70 27.42 2.60 -4.24
C LEU A 70 27.03 2.53 -2.75
N TYR A 71 27.68 1.67 -1.97
CA TYR A 71 27.45 1.59 -0.52
C TYR A 71 27.91 2.87 0.19
N HIS A 72 29.10 3.40 -0.13
CA HIS A 72 29.60 4.65 0.46
C HIS A 72 28.73 5.86 0.07
N ASP A 73 28.20 5.87 -1.15
CA ASP A 73 27.27 6.90 -1.64
C ASP A 73 25.86 6.76 -1.06
N LYS A 74 25.61 5.74 -0.22
CA LYS A 74 24.29 5.42 0.37
C LYS A 74 23.22 5.11 -0.67
N LEU A 75 23.60 4.62 -1.83
CA LEU A 75 22.73 4.20 -2.91
C LEU A 75 22.48 2.69 -2.92
N LEU A 76 23.23 1.94 -2.10
CA LEU A 76 23.10 0.50 -1.94
C LEU A 76 23.30 0.11 -0.47
N PHE A 77 22.54 -0.88 0.01
CA PHE A 77 22.48 -1.28 1.42
C PHE A 77 22.17 -0.13 2.38
N SER A 78 21.34 0.80 1.96
CA SER A 78 20.95 1.97 2.74
C SER A 78 20.30 1.60 4.06
N GLU A 79 20.48 2.48 5.06
CA GLU A 79 19.82 2.34 6.35
C GLU A 79 18.31 2.58 6.23
N ASP A 80 17.52 1.85 6.99
CA ASP A 80 16.10 2.12 7.15
C ASP A 80 15.88 3.28 8.13
N ILE A 81 15.83 4.49 7.58
CA ILE A 81 15.58 5.71 8.37
C ILE A 81 14.10 5.86 8.80
N TYR A 82 13.21 5.02 8.28
CA TYR A 82 11.78 5.04 8.59
C TYR A 82 11.34 3.90 9.51
N GLY A 83 12.24 2.96 9.85
CA GLY A 83 11.91 1.79 10.68
C GLY A 83 11.29 2.16 12.03
N ASP A 84 11.86 3.16 12.70
CA ASP A 84 11.32 3.68 13.96
C ASP A 84 9.98 4.42 13.77
N PHE A 85 9.78 5.03 12.59
CA PHE A 85 8.54 5.74 12.27
C PHE A 85 7.37 4.78 11.99
N ALA A 86 7.65 3.59 11.46
CA ALA A 86 6.62 2.59 11.20
C ALA A 86 5.93 2.13 12.49
N ASN A 87 6.65 2.03 13.59
CA ASN A 87 6.10 1.67 14.89
C ASN A 87 5.17 2.74 15.48
N THR A 88 5.45 4.03 15.24
CA THR A 88 4.58 5.12 15.68
C THR A 88 3.31 5.25 14.82
N ALA A 89 3.35 4.84 13.57
CA ALA A 89 2.18 4.85 12.68
C ALA A 89 1.12 3.82 13.08
N VAL A 90 1.52 2.70 13.69
CA VAL A 90 0.60 1.63 14.14
C VAL A 90 -0.30 2.10 15.29
N GLU A 91 0.16 3.05 16.11
CA GLU A 91 -0.59 3.60 17.24
C GLU A 91 -1.39 4.87 16.88
N SER A 92 -1.37 5.28 15.62
CA SER A 92 -2.07 6.50 15.18
C SER A 92 -3.59 6.31 15.21
N PRO A 93 -4.35 7.25 15.81
CA PRO A 93 -5.81 7.18 15.80
C PRO A 93 -6.38 7.14 14.38
N ILE A 94 -7.39 6.32 14.17
CA ILE A 94 -8.04 6.19 12.85
C ILE A 94 -8.77 7.51 12.53
N LYS A 95 -8.55 8.03 11.32
CA LYS A 95 -9.18 9.25 10.82
C LYS A 95 -10.31 8.97 9.85
N ALA A 96 -10.17 7.95 9.04
CA ALA A 96 -11.04 7.71 7.90
C ALA A 96 -11.35 6.23 7.71
N MET A 97 -12.50 5.95 7.13
CA MET A 97 -12.97 4.60 6.82
C MET A 97 -13.64 4.58 5.45
N CYS A 98 -13.35 3.56 4.66
CA CYS A 98 -14.08 3.27 3.43
C CYS A 98 -15.01 2.09 3.66
N LEU A 99 -16.31 2.29 3.45
CA LEU A 99 -17.34 1.27 3.61
C LEU A 99 -17.81 0.77 2.23
N HIS A 100 -17.56 -0.51 1.95
CA HIS A 100 -18.10 -1.17 0.77
C HIS A 100 -19.57 -1.51 0.97
N ILE A 101 -20.44 -0.55 0.70
CA ILE A 101 -21.90 -0.63 0.93
C ILE A 101 -22.57 -1.67 0.03
N ALA A 102 -22.00 -1.91 -1.15
CA ALA A 102 -22.49 -2.92 -2.07
C ALA A 102 -21.34 -3.69 -2.73
N HIS A 103 -21.36 -5.01 -2.62
CA HIS A 103 -20.62 -5.93 -3.46
C HIS A 103 -21.52 -6.36 -4.64
N ASP A 104 -22.10 -5.39 -5.31
CA ASP A 104 -22.83 -5.50 -6.57
C ASP A 104 -22.84 -4.15 -7.29
N CYS A 105 -23.05 -4.17 -8.60
CA CYS A 105 -23.10 -2.98 -9.43
C CYS A 105 -24.15 -3.16 -10.53
N ASN A 106 -24.83 -2.09 -10.90
CA ASN A 106 -25.74 -2.06 -12.04
C ASN A 106 -25.02 -1.99 -13.40
N LEU A 107 -23.69 -1.75 -13.40
CA LEU A 107 -22.83 -1.79 -14.58
C LEU A 107 -21.89 -3.01 -14.58
N ARG A 108 -21.32 -3.32 -15.76
CA ARG A 108 -20.37 -4.43 -15.96
C ARG A 108 -19.17 -3.94 -16.78
N CYS A 109 -18.48 -2.93 -16.27
CA CYS A 109 -17.34 -2.31 -16.96
C CYS A 109 -16.20 -3.33 -17.13
N LYS A 110 -15.69 -3.45 -18.34
CA LYS A 110 -14.61 -4.41 -18.66
C LYS A 110 -13.27 -4.12 -17.96
N TYR A 111 -13.06 -2.88 -17.56
CA TYR A 111 -11.87 -2.40 -16.82
C TYR A 111 -12.08 -2.34 -15.32
N CYS A 112 -13.19 -2.84 -14.78
CA CYS A 112 -13.50 -2.72 -13.36
C CYS A 112 -12.53 -3.56 -12.50
N PHE A 113 -11.79 -2.90 -11.62
CA PHE A 113 -10.87 -3.56 -10.69
C PHE A 113 -11.62 -4.41 -9.64
N ALA A 114 -12.91 -4.10 -9.40
CA ALA A 114 -13.77 -4.77 -8.43
C ALA A 114 -14.48 -6.01 -9.01
N SER A 115 -13.91 -6.68 -10.02
CA SER A 115 -14.51 -7.88 -10.65
C SER A 115 -15.97 -7.68 -11.06
N THR A 116 -16.27 -6.57 -11.75
CA THR A 116 -17.62 -6.13 -12.11
C THR A 116 -18.54 -5.78 -10.92
N GLY A 117 -17.93 -5.43 -9.79
CA GLY A 117 -18.60 -4.89 -8.61
C GLY A 117 -18.78 -5.84 -7.44
N ASP A 118 -18.45 -7.13 -7.59
CA ASP A 118 -18.61 -8.14 -6.53
C ASP A 118 -17.33 -8.48 -5.76
N PHE A 119 -16.20 -7.90 -6.16
CA PHE A 119 -14.87 -8.11 -5.56
C PHE A 119 -14.45 -9.59 -5.47
N GLY A 120 -15.00 -10.45 -6.32
CA GLY A 120 -14.75 -11.90 -6.29
C GLY A 120 -15.37 -12.64 -5.07
N THR A 121 -16.21 -11.96 -4.28
CA THR A 121 -16.79 -12.51 -3.05
C THR A 121 -18.28 -12.87 -3.17
N GLY A 122 -18.82 -12.73 -4.38
CA GLY A 122 -20.24 -12.87 -4.66
C GLY A 122 -21.06 -11.60 -4.33
N ARG A 123 -22.21 -11.47 -4.98
CA ARG A 123 -23.04 -10.27 -4.88
C ARG A 123 -23.82 -10.21 -3.58
N LYS A 124 -23.67 -9.10 -2.87
CA LYS A 124 -24.37 -8.82 -1.61
C LYS A 124 -24.38 -7.33 -1.31
N LEU A 125 -25.34 -6.92 -0.50
CA LEU A 125 -25.42 -5.57 0.05
C LEU A 125 -25.02 -5.61 1.53
N MET A 126 -24.41 -4.53 2.02
CA MET A 126 -24.07 -4.40 3.44
C MET A 126 -25.33 -4.32 4.28
N PRO A 127 -25.51 -5.17 5.30
CA PRO A 127 -26.57 -5.00 6.28
C PRO A 127 -26.34 -3.74 7.13
N LEU A 128 -27.42 -3.09 7.60
CA LEU A 128 -27.34 -1.87 8.40
C LEU A 128 -26.51 -2.06 9.68
N GLU A 129 -26.67 -3.18 10.35
CA GLU A 129 -25.94 -3.50 11.59
C GLU A 129 -24.44 -3.53 11.41
N VAL A 130 -23.93 -3.93 10.23
CA VAL A 130 -22.50 -3.90 9.91
C VAL A 130 -22.01 -2.46 9.75
N GLY A 131 -22.81 -1.61 9.08
CA GLY A 131 -22.49 -0.19 8.94
C GLY A 131 -22.48 0.55 10.29
N ILE A 132 -23.42 0.26 11.17
CA ILE A 132 -23.47 0.82 12.54
C ILE A 132 -22.25 0.37 13.32
N ALA A 133 -21.91 -0.92 13.33
CA ALA A 133 -20.73 -1.44 14.03
C ALA A 133 -19.42 -0.82 13.49
N ALA A 134 -19.36 -0.52 12.21
CA ALA A 134 -18.21 0.18 11.61
C ALA A 134 -18.10 1.63 12.11
N ILE A 135 -19.20 2.36 12.27
CA ILE A 135 -19.18 3.70 12.86
C ILE A 135 -18.75 3.64 14.33
N ASP A 136 -19.26 2.69 15.12
CA ASP A 136 -18.85 2.51 16.52
C ASP A 136 -17.37 2.21 16.61
N PHE A 137 -16.84 1.32 15.77
CA PHE A 137 -15.41 1.04 15.67
C PHE A 137 -14.60 2.30 15.36
N LEU A 138 -15.03 3.14 14.40
CA LEU A 138 -14.34 4.37 14.06
C LEU A 138 -14.33 5.36 15.22
N LEU A 139 -15.44 5.49 15.94
CA LEU A 139 -15.54 6.33 17.14
C LEU A 139 -14.59 5.88 18.24
N GLU A 140 -14.53 4.59 18.54
CA GLU A 140 -13.66 4.01 19.58
C GLU A 140 -12.18 4.18 19.27
N HIS A 141 -11.78 4.08 17.99
CA HIS A 141 -10.38 4.10 17.56
C HIS A 141 -9.89 5.46 17.05
N SER A 142 -10.71 6.51 17.17
CA SER A 142 -10.37 7.87 16.72
C SER A 142 -10.01 8.83 17.87
N ILE A 143 -9.48 8.33 18.97
CA ILE A 143 -9.14 9.12 20.15
C ILE A 143 -8.28 10.33 19.78
N GLY A 144 -8.67 11.53 20.22
CA GLY A 144 -7.95 12.78 19.95
C GLY A 144 -8.20 13.38 18.56
N ARG A 145 -8.99 12.75 17.69
CA ARG A 145 -9.38 13.31 16.39
C ARG A 145 -10.82 13.82 16.44
N GLU A 146 -11.01 15.08 16.10
CA GLU A 146 -12.33 15.71 16.01
C GLU A 146 -13.01 15.39 14.68
N ASN A 147 -12.28 15.52 13.56
CA ASN A 147 -12.83 15.34 12.22
C ASN A 147 -12.59 13.91 11.71
N LEU A 148 -13.67 13.22 11.36
CA LEU A 148 -13.69 11.86 10.85
C LEU A 148 -14.25 11.83 9.42
N GLU A 149 -13.77 10.91 8.60
CA GLU A 149 -14.20 10.76 7.21
C GLU A 149 -14.73 9.34 6.97
N VAL A 150 -15.89 9.26 6.31
CA VAL A 150 -16.46 7.98 5.86
C VAL A 150 -16.73 8.07 4.38
N ASP A 151 -16.10 7.20 3.60
CA ASP A 151 -16.32 7.09 2.16
C ASP A 151 -17.19 5.88 1.86
N PHE A 152 -18.36 6.13 1.25
CA PHE A 152 -19.25 5.07 0.79
C PHE A 152 -18.83 4.64 -0.61
N PHE A 153 -18.41 3.39 -0.70
CA PHE A 153 -17.82 2.80 -1.89
C PHE A 153 -18.45 1.43 -2.21
N GLY A 154 -17.84 0.71 -3.13
CA GLY A 154 -18.20 -0.66 -3.48
C GLY A 154 -18.31 -0.88 -4.98
N GLY A 155 -19.22 -1.72 -5.41
CA GLY A 155 -19.58 -1.85 -6.82
C GLY A 155 -20.36 -0.61 -7.25
N GLU A 156 -21.60 -0.44 -6.77
CA GLU A 156 -22.39 0.78 -6.88
C GLU A 156 -23.11 1.06 -5.55
N PRO A 157 -22.65 2.04 -4.76
CA PRO A 157 -23.22 2.28 -3.43
C PRO A 157 -24.68 2.77 -3.46
N LEU A 158 -25.14 3.43 -4.52
CA LEU A 158 -26.53 3.86 -4.65
C LEU A 158 -27.53 2.70 -4.77
N MET A 159 -27.07 1.46 -4.98
CA MET A 159 -27.93 0.27 -4.88
C MET A 159 -28.38 -0.02 -3.45
N ASN A 160 -27.65 0.49 -2.46
CA ASN A 160 -27.95 0.31 -1.04
C ASN A 160 -28.13 1.67 -0.32
N PHE A 161 -28.73 2.63 -1.01
CA PHE A 161 -28.77 4.02 -0.56
C PHE A 161 -29.54 4.23 0.75
N GLU A 162 -30.58 3.43 1.02
CA GLU A 162 -31.32 3.51 2.29
C GLU A 162 -30.40 3.19 3.48
N VAL A 163 -29.53 2.19 3.35
CA VAL A 163 -28.55 1.87 4.37
C VAL A 163 -27.53 3.00 4.52
N VAL A 164 -27.09 3.64 3.44
CA VAL A 164 -26.24 4.84 3.50
C VAL A 164 -26.89 5.93 4.34
N LYS A 165 -28.16 6.24 4.09
CA LYS A 165 -28.91 7.27 4.85
C LYS A 165 -28.99 6.96 6.34
N GLU A 166 -29.27 5.71 6.69
CA GLU A 166 -29.38 5.30 8.11
C GLU A 166 -28.01 5.32 8.81
N ILE A 167 -26.93 4.95 8.12
CA ILE A 167 -25.56 5.07 8.67
C ILE A 167 -25.21 6.55 8.91
N VAL A 168 -25.46 7.42 7.93
CA VAL A 168 -25.23 8.87 8.08
C VAL A 168 -26.02 9.43 9.27
N LYS A 169 -27.31 9.11 9.37
CA LYS A 169 -28.16 9.53 10.48
C LYS A 169 -27.65 9.03 11.82
N TYR A 170 -27.23 7.79 11.91
CA TYR A 170 -26.63 7.21 13.12
C TYR A 170 -25.33 7.95 13.50
N ALA A 171 -24.40 8.09 12.57
CA ALA A 171 -23.14 8.78 12.83
C ALA A 171 -23.36 10.24 13.28
N ARG A 172 -24.27 10.98 12.61
CA ARG A 172 -24.65 12.34 13.01
C ARG A 172 -25.23 12.40 14.44
N SER A 173 -25.98 11.39 14.85
CA SER A 173 -26.55 11.33 16.22
C SER A 173 -25.48 11.14 17.30
N LYS A 174 -24.28 10.71 16.91
CA LYS A 174 -23.13 10.48 17.81
C LYS A 174 -22.15 11.66 17.89
N GLU A 175 -22.25 12.63 17.01
CA GLU A 175 -21.29 13.75 16.91
C GLU A 175 -21.17 14.53 18.20
N GLU A 176 -22.29 14.88 18.86
CA GLU A 176 -22.28 15.65 20.10
C GLU A 176 -21.71 14.83 21.26
N GLU A 177 -22.15 13.58 21.42
CA GLU A 177 -21.71 12.67 22.50
C GLU A 177 -20.20 12.41 22.47
N TYR A 178 -19.64 12.22 21.27
CA TYR A 178 -18.23 11.86 21.07
C TYR A 178 -17.34 13.07 20.73
N HIS A 179 -17.88 14.27 20.62
CA HIS A 179 -17.16 15.47 20.16
C HIS A 179 -16.49 15.25 18.78
N LYS A 180 -17.26 14.74 17.83
CA LYS A 180 -16.82 14.42 16.46
C LYS A 180 -17.57 15.26 15.44
N ASN A 181 -16.94 15.39 14.27
CA ASN A 181 -17.55 15.97 13.08
C ASN A 181 -17.28 15.02 11.90
N PHE A 182 -18.33 14.41 11.37
CA PHE A 182 -18.23 13.48 10.25
C PHE A 182 -18.32 14.20 8.91
N ARG A 183 -17.40 13.86 8.02
CA ARG A 183 -17.48 14.14 6.60
C ARG A 183 -17.80 12.85 5.86
N PHE A 184 -18.84 12.88 5.01
CA PHE A 184 -19.21 11.75 4.16
C PHE A 184 -18.89 12.04 2.72
N THR A 185 -18.45 11.02 2.00
CA THR A 185 -18.27 11.01 0.56
C THR A 185 -18.91 9.76 -0.03
N ILE A 186 -19.31 9.81 -1.29
CA ILE A 186 -19.86 8.66 -2.02
C ILE A 186 -19.25 8.61 -3.42
N THR A 187 -18.71 7.45 -3.77
CA THR A 187 -18.14 7.21 -5.10
C THR A 187 -19.12 6.38 -5.92
N THR A 188 -19.76 6.99 -6.89
CA THR A 188 -20.82 6.38 -7.69
C THR A 188 -20.58 6.52 -9.20
N ASN A 189 -21.13 5.58 -9.98
CA ASN A 189 -21.18 5.71 -11.45
C ASN A 189 -22.28 6.68 -11.93
N GLY A 190 -23.10 7.21 -11.03
CA GLY A 190 -24.11 8.20 -11.29
C GLY A 190 -25.41 7.68 -11.93
N MET A 191 -25.47 6.44 -12.40
CA MET A 191 -26.64 5.91 -13.14
C MET A 191 -27.90 5.76 -12.30
N LEU A 192 -27.75 5.73 -10.97
CA LEU A 192 -28.87 5.62 -10.01
C LEU A 192 -29.13 6.94 -9.27
N LEU A 193 -28.52 8.04 -9.69
CA LEU A 193 -28.85 9.36 -9.18
C LEU A 193 -30.22 9.78 -9.69
N THR A 194 -31.13 10.01 -8.76
CA THR A 194 -32.46 10.53 -8.97
C THR A 194 -32.58 11.86 -8.22
N ASP A 195 -33.58 12.69 -8.55
CA ASP A 195 -33.70 14.01 -7.93
C ASP A 195 -33.78 13.93 -6.40
N ASP A 196 -34.51 12.94 -5.85
CA ASP A 196 -34.60 12.70 -4.41
C ASP A 196 -33.28 12.34 -3.74
N LYS A 197 -32.41 11.65 -4.46
CA LYS A 197 -31.03 11.33 -3.95
C LYS A 197 -30.09 12.52 -4.04
N ILE A 198 -30.21 13.30 -5.12
CA ILE A 198 -29.45 14.54 -5.30
C ILE A 198 -29.83 15.55 -4.22
N ASP A 199 -31.11 15.70 -3.92
CA ASP A 199 -31.62 16.60 -2.87
C ASP A 199 -31.17 16.17 -1.46
N TYR A 200 -30.91 14.88 -1.25
CA TYR A 200 -30.42 14.36 0.03
C TYR A 200 -28.91 14.59 0.21
N ILE A 201 -28.09 14.46 -0.85
CA ILE A 201 -26.63 14.55 -0.81
C ILE A 201 -26.15 16.00 -0.70
#